data_58192a289113723b0bd58df56e2682ca
#
_entry.id   58192a289113723b0bd58df56e2682ca
#
_cell.length_a   1.000
_cell.length_b   1.000
_cell.length_c   1.000
_cell.angle_alpha   90.00
_cell.angle_beta   90.00
_cell.angle_gamma   90.00
#
_symmetry.space_group_name_H-M   'P 1'
#
loop_
_entity.id
_entity.type
_entity.pdbx_description
1 polymer ?
#
loop_
_entity_poly.entity_id
_entity_poly.type
_entity_poly.pdbx_seq_one_letter_code
_entity_poly.pdbx_strand_id
1 'polypeptide(L)'
;MSKRAVLIPIGIVSVALILLFTIYGCWTSWEGNNIAQHTDDAYVRADMTPMSTRVSGTVKKMDVGDFESVKPEQTLVELEDADYRAALAEAESALAGAQAQFEDNQAAKRIQDVKIENAVTVVAQSQAAVAASQAGAAAVRPEVIRTELELKRQEALFESKATTHQQLEQAEADAARFSGMLASQEADTERAQAALTSSQTLLEAEKRQRAALDTRDGLYKADIQAKQAAIVVAKVNLGYTRIVAPTAGAVGERHVQEGQLVAAGMQVIDMVNGDVWIQANFKETQLTNMRTGDEADVRVDTFPGVVLHGKVIEIAPASGSQFALLPPDNATGNFTKVVQRIPVKIVLDPGHPLQGRLRPGFSVVVTVHASGKNAKPEESQR
;
A
#
# COMPACT_ATOMS: atom_id res chain seq x y z
N MET A 1 -4.94 -64.81 78.07
CA MET A 1 -4.63 -64.58 76.69
C MET A 1 -3.54 -63.53 76.64
N SER A 2 -2.39 -63.90 76.12
CA SER A 2 -1.14 -63.14 76.19
C SER A 2 -1.21 -61.84 75.36
N LYS A 3 -0.87 -60.68 75.96
CA LYS A 3 -0.77 -59.36 75.29
C LYS A 3 0.15 -59.35 74.02
N ARG A 4 0.98 -60.37 73.89
CA ARG A 4 1.85 -60.56 72.73
C ARG A 4 1.13 -60.96 71.41
N ALA A 5 -0.03 -61.63 71.50
CA ALA A 5 -0.81 -62.10 70.34
C ALA A 5 -1.55 -60.96 69.55
N VAL A 6 -1.74 -59.81 70.22
CA VAL A 6 -2.40 -58.66 69.60
C VAL A 6 -1.41 -57.61 69.10
N LEU A 7 -0.21 -57.55 69.72
CA LEU A 7 0.82 -56.57 69.34
C LEU A 7 1.52 -56.90 68.00
N ILE A 8 1.67 -58.16 67.63
CA ILE A 8 2.30 -58.62 66.43
C ILE A 8 1.51 -58.20 65.14
N PRO A 9 0.19 -58.48 65.08
CA PRO A 9 -0.56 -58.04 63.87
C PRO A 9 -0.70 -56.52 63.73
N ILE A 10 -0.74 -55.76 64.81
CA ILE A 10 -0.77 -54.30 64.80
C ILE A 10 0.56 -53.77 64.27
N GLY A 11 1.70 -54.36 64.65
CA GLY A 11 3.00 -54.00 64.10
C GLY A 11 3.14 -54.26 62.57
N ILE A 12 2.64 -55.39 62.10
CA ILE A 12 2.64 -55.73 60.64
C ILE A 12 1.76 -54.79 59.87
N VAL A 13 0.57 -54.45 60.36
CA VAL A 13 -0.32 -53.47 59.67
C VAL A 13 0.27 -52.07 59.67
N SER A 14 0.96 -51.61 60.72
CA SER A 14 1.63 -50.34 60.80
C SER A 14 2.79 -50.26 59.79
N VAL A 15 3.59 -51.31 59.70
CA VAL A 15 4.69 -51.37 58.68
C VAL A 15 4.16 -51.40 57.23
N ALA A 16 3.06 -52.15 57.00
CA ALA A 16 2.42 -52.18 55.67
C ALA A 16 1.83 -50.83 55.32
N LEU A 17 1.21 -50.08 56.23
CA LEU A 17 0.72 -48.71 55.98
C LEU A 17 1.83 -47.72 55.77
N ILE A 18 2.97 -47.81 56.46
CA ILE A 18 4.14 -46.98 56.25
C ILE A 18 4.74 -47.28 54.90
N LEU A 19 4.87 -48.52 54.47
CA LEU A 19 5.34 -48.93 53.18
C LEU A 19 4.42 -48.42 52.04
N LEU A 20 3.10 -48.55 52.19
CA LEU A 20 2.11 -48.01 51.27
C LEU A 20 2.24 -46.47 51.12
N PHE A 21 2.41 -45.78 52.23
CA PHE A 21 2.53 -44.33 52.25
C PHE A 21 3.87 -43.86 51.63
N THR A 22 4.97 -44.57 51.85
CA THR A 22 6.26 -44.28 51.23
C THR A 22 6.25 -44.59 49.75
N ILE A 23 5.63 -45.70 49.33
CA ILE A 23 5.46 -46.02 47.90
C ILE A 23 4.61 -44.97 47.20
N TYR A 24 3.49 -44.56 47.81
CA TYR A 24 2.62 -43.51 47.27
C TYR A 24 3.32 -42.15 47.20
N GLY A 25 4.10 -41.76 48.21
CA GLY A 25 4.87 -40.52 48.24
C GLY A 25 6.04 -40.48 47.25
N CYS A 26 6.69 -41.62 47.04
CA CYS A 26 7.78 -41.73 46.05
C CYS A 26 7.29 -41.87 44.60
N TRP A 27 6.08 -42.35 44.36
CA TRP A 27 5.54 -42.60 43.02
C TRP A 27 5.45 -41.31 42.20
N THR A 28 4.92 -40.22 42.74
CA THR A 28 4.77 -38.93 42.07
C THR A 28 6.12 -38.24 41.81
N SER A 29 7.13 -38.42 42.67
CA SER A 29 8.46 -37.90 42.47
C SER A 29 9.28 -38.75 41.48
N TRP A 30 8.94 -40.03 41.33
CA TRP A 30 9.62 -40.92 40.35
C TRP A 30 9.15 -40.65 38.92
N GLU A 31 7.86 -40.34 38.70
CA GLU A 31 7.35 -39.92 37.37
C GLU A 31 8.02 -38.65 36.89
N GLY A 32 8.24 -37.64 37.74
CA GLY A 32 8.86 -36.35 37.35
C GLY A 32 10.39 -36.39 37.17
N ASN A 33 11.06 -37.44 37.69
CA ASN A 33 12.52 -37.52 37.71
C ASN A 33 13.10 -38.46 36.62
N ASN A 34 12.23 -39.09 35.83
CA ASN A 34 12.65 -39.93 34.70
C ASN A 34 13.24 -39.07 33.59
N ILE A 35 14.37 -39.49 33.02
CA ILE A 35 15.03 -38.85 31.89
C ILE A 35 14.13 -38.91 30.63
N ALA A 36 13.30 -39.96 30.49
CA ALA A 36 12.36 -40.12 29.40
C ALA A 36 10.92 -39.83 29.89
N GLN A 37 10.33 -38.78 29.35
CA GLN A 37 8.93 -38.38 29.60
C GLN A 37 8.04 -38.85 28.46
N HIS A 38 6.99 -39.57 28.82
CA HIS A 38 6.08 -40.23 27.86
C HIS A 38 4.66 -39.65 27.94
N THR A 39 4.03 -39.42 26.78
CA THR A 39 2.61 -39.08 26.68
C THR A 39 1.95 -39.79 25.51
N ASP A 40 0.73 -40.22 25.68
CA ASP A 40 -0.21 -40.76 24.69
C ASP A 40 -1.24 -39.70 24.23
N ASP A 41 -1.28 -38.55 24.93
CA ASP A 41 -2.13 -37.44 24.57
C ASP A 41 -1.34 -36.50 23.62
N ALA A 42 -1.13 -36.99 22.41
CA ALA A 42 -0.43 -36.24 21.38
C ALA A 42 -1.04 -36.52 19.98
N TYR A 43 -0.97 -35.52 19.13
CA TYR A 43 -1.53 -35.60 17.79
C TYR A 43 -0.73 -34.75 16.77
N VAL A 44 -0.81 -35.17 15.52
CA VAL A 44 -0.24 -34.43 14.39
C VAL A 44 -1.08 -33.18 14.17
N ARG A 45 -0.44 -32.03 14.03
CA ARG A 45 -1.05 -30.76 13.62
C ARG A 45 -0.38 -30.22 12.35
N ALA A 46 -1.12 -29.40 11.62
CA ALA A 46 -0.61 -28.52 10.58
C ALA A 46 -1.30 -27.17 10.68
N ASP A 47 -0.68 -26.15 10.11
CA ASP A 47 -1.33 -24.86 10.00
C ASP A 47 -2.40 -24.93 8.91
N MET A 48 -3.61 -24.57 9.29
CA MET A 48 -4.76 -24.52 8.39
C MET A 48 -5.08 -23.07 8.08
N THR A 49 -5.14 -22.73 6.80
CA THR A 49 -5.44 -21.39 6.31
C THR A 49 -6.81 -21.37 5.66
N PRO A 50 -7.83 -20.73 6.27
CA PRO A 50 -9.11 -20.54 5.64
C PRO A 50 -8.97 -19.53 4.49
N MET A 51 -9.21 -19.98 3.26
CA MET A 51 -9.19 -19.14 2.08
C MET A 51 -10.55 -18.50 1.88
N SER A 52 -10.58 -17.17 1.91
CA SER A 52 -11.81 -16.38 1.72
C SER A 52 -11.73 -15.54 0.46
N THR A 53 -12.88 -15.31 -0.18
CA THR A 53 -12.96 -14.39 -1.31
C THR A 53 -12.87 -12.95 -0.84
N ARG A 54 -12.21 -12.09 -1.63
CA ARG A 54 -12.10 -10.64 -1.36
C ARG A 54 -13.16 -9.83 -2.08
N VAL A 55 -13.81 -10.43 -3.07
CA VAL A 55 -14.85 -9.81 -3.89
C VAL A 55 -16.07 -10.72 -3.96
N SER A 56 -17.24 -10.15 -4.21
CA SER A 56 -18.48 -10.92 -4.41
C SER A 56 -18.58 -11.39 -5.85
N GLY A 57 -19.25 -12.52 -6.07
CA GLY A 57 -19.51 -13.04 -7.42
C GLY A 57 -20.04 -14.47 -7.39
N THR A 58 -20.47 -14.97 -8.51
CA THR A 58 -20.87 -16.37 -8.65
C THR A 58 -19.62 -17.22 -8.91
N VAL A 59 -19.52 -18.37 -8.25
CA VAL A 59 -18.46 -19.35 -8.51
C VAL A 59 -18.65 -19.91 -9.92
N LYS A 60 -17.74 -19.59 -10.81
CA LYS A 60 -17.76 -20.05 -12.20
C LYS A 60 -17.24 -21.46 -12.33
N LYS A 61 -16.13 -21.74 -11.65
CA LYS A 61 -15.44 -23.03 -11.73
C LYS A 61 -14.61 -23.26 -10.48
N MET A 62 -14.52 -24.53 -10.09
CA MET A 62 -13.57 -25.00 -9.07
C MET A 62 -12.53 -25.89 -9.75
N ASP A 63 -11.28 -25.44 -9.73
CA ASP A 63 -10.18 -26.13 -10.42
C ASP A 63 -9.53 -27.22 -9.56
N VAL A 64 -10.00 -27.41 -8.32
CA VAL A 64 -9.45 -28.39 -7.37
C VAL A 64 -10.55 -29.20 -6.71
N GLY A 65 -10.23 -30.47 -6.46
CA GLY A 65 -11.05 -31.38 -5.68
C GLY A 65 -10.76 -31.32 -4.17
N ASP A 66 -11.61 -31.96 -3.36
CA ASP A 66 -11.33 -32.15 -1.95
C ASP A 66 -10.09 -33.05 -1.77
N PHE A 67 -9.22 -32.65 -0.83
CA PHE A 67 -7.99 -33.36 -0.46
C PHE A 67 -6.92 -33.44 -1.56
N GLU A 68 -7.03 -32.63 -2.59
CA GLU A 68 -6.07 -32.53 -3.67
C GLU A 68 -4.84 -31.72 -3.24
N SER A 69 -3.65 -32.17 -3.65
CA SER A 69 -2.40 -31.44 -3.43
C SER A 69 -2.26 -30.31 -4.43
N VAL A 70 -1.92 -29.11 -3.94
CA VAL A 70 -1.80 -27.90 -4.76
C VAL A 70 -0.42 -27.27 -4.63
N LYS A 71 -0.01 -26.61 -5.71
CA LYS A 71 1.25 -25.85 -5.78
C LYS A 71 0.98 -24.37 -5.45
N PRO A 72 2.02 -23.61 -5.06
CA PRO A 72 1.89 -22.16 -4.94
C PRO A 72 1.36 -21.54 -6.24
N GLU A 73 0.53 -20.50 -6.11
CA GLU A 73 -0.10 -19.79 -7.22
C GLU A 73 -1.05 -20.62 -8.11
N GLN A 74 -1.29 -21.87 -7.78
CA GLN A 74 -2.31 -22.68 -8.46
C GLN A 74 -3.71 -22.11 -8.20
N THR A 75 -4.50 -21.93 -9.25
CA THR A 75 -5.89 -21.47 -9.14
C THR A 75 -6.73 -22.53 -8.43
N LEU A 76 -7.46 -22.10 -7.40
CA LEU A 76 -8.35 -22.95 -6.63
C LEU A 76 -9.81 -22.75 -7.05
N VAL A 77 -10.23 -21.49 -7.15
CA VAL A 77 -11.58 -21.08 -7.51
C VAL A 77 -11.54 -19.91 -8.48
N GLU A 78 -12.34 -19.97 -9.52
CA GLU A 78 -12.62 -18.85 -10.41
C GLU A 78 -14.05 -18.34 -10.18
N LEU A 79 -14.19 -17.05 -9.94
CA LEU A 79 -15.48 -16.36 -9.90
C LEU A 79 -15.84 -15.85 -11.32
N GLU A 80 -17.12 -15.61 -11.56
CA GLU A 80 -17.56 -14.89 -12.76
C GLU A 80 -16.93 -13.49 -12.81
N ASP A 81 -16.21 -13.21 -13.87
CA ASP A 81 -15.35 -12.01 -13.97
C ASP A 81 -15.89 -10.95 -14.95
N ALA A 82 -17.07 -11.21 -15.58
CA ALA A 82 -17.63 -10.36 -16.62
C ALA A 82 -17.84 -8.91 -16.13
N ASP A 83 -18.39 -8.73 -14.93
CA ASP A 83 -18.64 -7.40 -14.36
C ASP A 83 -17.33 -6.66 -14.02
N TYR A 84 -16.33 -7.38 -13.55
CA TYR A 84 -15.01 -6.82 -13.22
C TYR A 84 -14.22 -6.45 -14.47
N ARG A 85 -14.36 -7.23 -15.56
CA ARG A 85 -13.80 -6.85 -16.88
C ARG A 85 -14.49 -5.63 -17.46
N ALA A 86 -15.82 -5.53 -17.33
CA ALA A 86 -16.57 -4.36 -17.75
C ALA A 86 -16.14 -3.11 -16.97
N ALA A 87 -15.99 -3.20 -15.65
CA ALA A 87 -15.50 -2.11 -14.81
C ALA A 87 -14.06 -1.69 -15.17
N LEU A 88 -13.18 -2.65 -15.52
CA LEU A 88 -11.84 -2.33 -16.02
C LEU A 88 -11.92 -1.58 -17.35
N ALA A 89 -12.71 -2.06 -18.32
CA ALA A 89 -12.88 -1.41 -19.60
C ALA A 89 -13.48 -0.01 -19.48
N GLU A 90 -14.41 0.22 -18.55
CA GLU A 90 -14.94 1.53 -18.22
C GLU A 90 -13.84 2.47 -17.71
N ALA A 91 -13.01 2.01 -16.76
CA ALA A 91 -11.92 2.79 -16.21
C ALA A 91 -10.85 3.12 -17.29
N GLU A 92 -10.55 2.19 -18.20
CA GLU A 92 -9.65 2.41 -19.33
C GLU A 92 -10.20 3.44 -20.32
N SER A 93 -11.50 3.37 -20.62
CA SER A 93 -12.20 4.34 -21.46
C SER A 93 -12.21 5.74 -20.83
N ALA A 94 -12.41 5.83 -19.51
CA ALA A 94 -12.34 7.09 -18.78
C ALA A 94 -10.92 7.71 -18.82
N LEU A 95 -9.87 6.89 -18.74
CA LEU A 95 -8.49 7.38 -18.90
C LEU A 95 -8.26 7.92 -20.32
N ALA A 96 -8.70 7.19 -21.35
CA ALA A 96 -8.58 7.65 -22.74
C ALA A 96 -9.29 8.99 -22.97
N GLY A 97 -10.48 9.17 -22.35
CA GLY A 97 -11.19 10.46 -22.38
C GLY A 97 -10.43 11.60 -21.70
N ALA A 98 -9.83 11.35 -20.53
CA ALA A 98 -9.00 12.35 -19.84
C ALA A 98 -7.74 12.72 -20.62
N GLN A 99 -7.11 11.74 -21.28
CA GLN A 99 -5.96 11.98 -22.16
C GLN A 99 -6.34 12.82 -23.39
N ALA A 100 -7.48 12.53 -24.02
CA ALA A 100 -7.98 13.32 -25.14
C ALA A 100 -8.25 14.78 -24.74
N GLN A 101 -8.81 15.04 -23.55
CA GLN A 101 -9.00 16.40 -23.03
C GLN A 101 -7.68 17.14 -22.80
N PHE A 102 -6.65 16.45 -22.31
CA PHE A 102 -5.32 17.03 -22.19
C PHE A 102 -4.71 17.38 -23.56
N GLU A 103 -4.84 16.49 -24.53
CA GLU A 103 -4.38 16.72 -25.91
C GLU A 103 -5.10 17.90 -26.57
N ASP A 104 -6.41 18.04 -26.35
CA ASP A 104 -7.20 19.16 -26.82
C ASP A 104 -6.69 20.50 -26.22
N ASN A 105 -6.40 20.52 -24.92
CA ASN A 105 -5.78 21.69 -24.28
C ASN A 105 -4.41 22.00 -24.88
N GLN A 106 -3.60 20.99 -25.22
CA GLN A 106 -2.32 21.21 -25.91
C GLN A 106 -2.51 21.78 -27.32
N ALA A 107 -3.55 21.34 -28.03
CA ALA A 107 -3.90 21.92 -29.34
C ALA A 107 -4.35 23.38 -29.21
N ALA A 108 -5.19 23.68 -28.21
CA ALA A 108 -5.61 25.05 -27.90
C ALA A 108 -4.41 25.97 -27.59
N LYS A 109 -3.41 25.46 -26.86
CA LYS A 109 -2.16 26.19 -26.57
C LYS A 109 -1.38 26.52 -27.84
N ARG A 110 -1.22 25.56 -28.77
CA ARG A 110 -0.55 25.81 -30.05
C ARG A 110 -1.24 26.88 -30.85
N ILE A 111 -2.57 26.88 -30.89
CA ILE A 111 -3.36 27.94 -31.54
C ILE A 111 -3.09 29.28 -30.88
N GLN A 112 -3.05 29.32 -29.56
CA GLN A 112 -2.78 30.54 -28.81
C GLN A 112 -1.36 31.07 -29.03
N ASP A 113 -0.36 30.20 -29.16
CA ASP A 113 1.02 30.59 -29.46
C ASP A 113 1.11 31.29 -30.80
N VAL A 114 0.37 30.84 -31.83
CA VAL A 114 0.28 31.52 -33.14
C VAL A 114 -0.39 32.91 -33.02
N LYS A 115 -1.41 33.07 -32.18
CA LYS A 115 -2.02 34.38 -31.95
C LYS A 115 -1.06 35.34 -31.26
N ILE A 116 -0.24 34.88 -30.34
CA ILE A 116 0.81 35.67 -29.70
C ILE A 116 1.85 36.12 -30.74
N GLU A 117 2.29 35.23 -31.63
CA GLU A 117 3.23 35.56 -32.69
C GLU A 117 2.67 36.65 -33.63
N ASN A 118 1.40 36.53 -34.03
CA ASN A 118 0.72 37.54 -34.78
C ASN A 118 0.66 38.90 -34.02
N ALA A 119 0.30 38.89 -32.72
CA ALA A 119 0.27 40.10 -31.91
C ALA A 119 1.66 40.75 -31.76
N VAL A 120 2.73 39.95 -31.63
CA VAL A 120 4.12 40.46 -31.65
C VAL A 120 4.43 41.16 -32.94
N THR A 121 4.00 40.61 -34.08
CA THR A 121 4.18 41.23 -35.41
C THR A 121 3.45 42.58 -35.51
N VAL A 122 2.21 42.66 -34.98
CA VAL A 122 1.43 43.93 -34.96
C VAL A 122 2.13 44.97 -34.08
N VAL A 123 2.67 44.59 -32.94
CA VAL A 123 3.46 45.48 -32.07
C VAL A 123 4.69 46.03 -32.84
N ALA A 124 5.41 45.19 -33.56
CA ALA A 124 6.57 45.59 -34.34
C ALA A 124 6.17 46.59 -35.47
N GLN A 125 5.02 46.36 -36.13
CA GLN A 125 4.48 47.31 -37.13
C GLN A 125 4.13 48.64 -36.47
N SER A 126 3.48 48.63 -35.32
CA SER A 126 3.13 49.86 -34.59
C SER A 126 4.37 50.63 -34.10
N GLN A 127 5.43 49.92 -33.69
CA GLN A 127 6.72 50.53 -33.34
C GLN A 127 7.37 51.22 -34.55
N ALA A 128 7.34 50.58 -35.72
CA ALA A 128 7.84 51.18 -36.94
C ALA A 128 7.04 52.43 -37.34
N ALA A 129 5.71 52.42 -37.16
CA ALA A 129 4.87 53.61 -37.40
C ALA A 129 5.19 54.77 -36.46
N VAL A 130 5.45 54.50 -35.16
CA VAL A 130 5.92 55.52 -34.21
C VAL A 130 7.27 56.10 -34.68
N ALA A 131 8.22 55.25 -35.06
CA ALA A 131 9.53 55.70 -35.52
C ALA A 131 9.41 56.59 -36.80
N ALA A 132 8.53 56.22 -37.72
CA ALA A 132 8.26 57.01 -38.95
C ALA A 132 7.64 58.36 -38.62
N SER A 133 6.64 58.44 -37.74
CA SER A 133 6.03 59.72 -37.34
C SER A 133 7.00 60.62 -36.57
N GLN A 134 7.83 60.04 -35.70
CA GLN A 134 8.89 60.78 -35.02
C GLN A 134 9.93 61.37 -35.99
N ALA A 135 10.32 60.58 -37.00
CA ALA A 135 11.21 61.09 -38.04
C ALA A 135 10.57 62.21 -38.85
N GLY A 136 9.26 62.12 -39.14
CA GLY A 136 8.49 63.20 -39.74
C GLY A 136 8.51 64.48 -38.92
N ALA A 137 8.24 64.42 -37.63
CA ALA A 137 8.31 65.57 -36.72
C ALA A 137 9.73 66.13 -36.64
N ALA A 138 10.74 65.26 -36.58
CA ALA A 138 12.14 65.66 -36.55
C ALA A 138 12.59 66.39 -37.83
N ALA A 139 12.03 66.05 -39.00
CA ALA A 139 12.32 66.70 -40.25
C ALA A 139 11.76 68.14 -40.34
N VAL A 140 10.60 68.40 -39.73
CA VAL A 140 9.97 69.76 -39.73
C VAL A 140 10.59 70.67 -38.68
N ARG A 141 11.10 70.18 -37.58
CA ARG A 141 11.62 70.94 -36.42
C ARG A 141 12.72 71.98 -36.83
N PRO A 142 13.72 71.71 -37.71
CA PRO A 142 14.67 72.67 -38.12
C PRO A 142 14.05 73.87 -38.91
N GLU A 143 13.00 73.62 -39.67
CA GLU A 143 12.29 74.66 -40.42
C GLU A 143 11.50 75.57 -39.47
N VAL A 144 10.90 75.05 -38.38
CA VAL A 144 10.31 75.88 -37.34
C VAL A 144 11.35 76.77 -36.70
N ILE A 145 12.51 76.25 -36.28
CA ILE A 145 13.59 77.01 -35.70
C ILE A 145 14.07 78.12 -36.67
N ARG A 146 14.26 77.76 -37.94
CA ARG A 146 14.69 78.75 -38.99
C ARG A 146 13.69 79.88 -39.12
N THR A 147 12.38 79.58 -39.27
CA THR A 147 11.35 80.61 -39.47
C THR A 147 11.08 81.45 -38.20
N GLU A 148 11.18 80.88 -37.01
CA GLU A 148 11.13 81.66 -35.79
C GLU A 148 12.29 82.67 -35.63
N LEU A 149 13.52 82.24 -36.01
CA LEU A 149 14.69 83.11 -35.98
C LEU A 149 14.55 84.24 -37.05
N GLU A 150 13.99 83.89 -38.21
CA GLU A 150 13.73 84.89 -39.24
C GLU A 150 12.67 85.91 -38.80
N LEU A 151 11.56 85.42 -38.19
CA LEU A 151 10.51 86.29 -37.61
C LEU A 151 11.14 87.27 -36.60
N LYS A 152 11.89 86.78 -35.63
CA LYS A 152 12.60 87.61 -34.61
C LYS A 152 13.51 88.65 -35.29
N ARG A 153 14.17 88.27 -36.38
CA ARG A 153 15.03 89.18 -37.13
C ARG A 153 14.20 90.27 -37.82
N GLN A 154 13.12 89.94 -38.48
CA GLN A 154 12.19 90.86 -39.14
C GLN A 154 11.49 91.80 -38.15
N GLU A 155 11.12 91.32 -36.97
CA GLU A 155 10.55 92.13 -35.86
C GLU A 155 11.56 93.22 -35.42
N ALA A 156 12.84 92.87 -35.18
CA ALA A 156 13.89 93.80 -34.80
C ALA A 156 14.23 94.81 -35.94
N LEU A 157 14.19 94.36 -37.17
CA LEU A 157 14.39 95.27 -38.32
C LEU A 157 13.21 96.22 -38.52
N PHE A 158 12.00 95.77 -38.27
CA PHE A 158 10.80 96.59 -38.34
C PHE A 158 10.78 97.66 -37.24
N GLU A 159 11.14 97.35 -36.00
CA GLU A 159 11.29 98.30 -34.92
C GLU A 159 12.34 99.42 -35.32
N SER A 160 13.41 99.04 -36.00
CA SER A 160 14.43 99.96 -36.49
C SER A 160 14.08 100.68 -37.81
N LYS A 161 12.86 100.41 -38.34
CA LYS A 161 12.38 100.93 -39.64
C LYS A 161 13.21 100.48 -40.87
N ALA A 162 13.92 99.36 -40.72
CA ALA A 162 14.81 98.82 -41.75
C ALA A 162 14.16 97.76 -42.66
N THR A 163 12.88 97.43 -42.46
CA THR A 163 12.12 96.46 -43.28
C THR A 163 10.69 96.97 -43.47
N THR A 164 9.97 96.30 -44.43
CA THR A 164 8.55 96.62 -44.72
C THR A 164 7.58 95.81 -43.95
N HIS A 165 6.32 96.32 -43.68
CA HIS A 165 5.23 95.59 -43.03
C HIS A 165 4.94 94.29 -43.75
N GLN A 166 4.98 94.29 -45.10
CA GLN A 166 4.77 93.07 -45.90
C GLN A 166 5.82 91.96 -45.59
N GLN A 167 7.08 92.33 -45.37
CA GLN A 167 8.11 91.36 -45.00
C GLN A 167 7.92 90.78 -43.62
N LEU A 168 7.47 91.55 -42.64
CA LEU A 168 7.12 91.08 -41.31
C LEU A 168 5.90 90.14 -41.39
N GLU A 169 4.80 90.57 -42.05
CA GLU A 169 3.61 89.69 -42.22
C GLU A 169 3.95 88.32 -42.87
N GLN A 170 4.83 88.32 -43.85
CA GLN A 170 5.28 87.13 -44.54
C GLN A 170 6.08 86.21 -43.56
N ALA A 171 6.94 86.77 -42.69
CA ALA A 171 7.68 85.99 -41.73
C ALA A 171 6.76 85.41 -40.62
N GLU A 172 5.78 86.20 -40.21
CA GLU A 172 4.74 85.73 -39.29
C GLU A 172 3.95 84.57 -39.85
N ALA A 173 3.46 84.69 -41.13
CA ALA A 173 2.70 83.65 -41.78
C ALA A 173 3.52 82.35 -41.98
N ASP A 174 4.84 82.50 -42.35
CA ASP A 174 5.75 81.35 -42.46
C ASP A 174 6.02 80.67 -41.15
N ALA A 175 6.26 81.41 -40.08
CA ALA A 175 6.46 80.84 -38.72
C ALA A 175 5.17 80.16 -38.26
N ALA A 176 4.01 80.73 -38.42
CA ALA A 176 2.73 80.12 -38.07
C ALA A 176 2.46 78.87 -38.90
N ARG A 177 2.80 78.81 -40.19
CA ARG A 177 2.61 77.68 -41.02
C ARG A 177 3.46 76.49 -40.59
N PHE A 178 4.79 76.67 -40.36
CA PHE A 178 5.66 75.57 -39.95
C PHE A 178 5.41 75.12 -38.52
N SER A 179 5.04 76.01 -37.60
CA SER A 179 4.61 75.70 -36.30
C SER A 179 3.34 74.81 -36.32
N GLY A 180 2.33 75.17 -37.17
CA GLY A 180 1.17 74.34 -37.39
C GLY A 180 1.49 72.97 -38.01
N MET A 181 2.44 72.92 -38.97
CA MET A 181 2.94 71.61 -39.48
C MET A 181 3.59 70.74 -38.41
N LEU A 182 4.44 71.34 -37.53
CA LEU A 182 5.06 70.60 -36.44
C LEU A 182 3.99 70.03 -35.47
N ALA A 183 3.05 70.88 -35.05
CA ALA A 183 1.95 70.45 -34.19
C ALA A 183 1.12 69.29 -34.76
N SER A 184 0.89 69.35 -36.09
CA SER A 184 0.25 68.21 -36.82
C SER A 184 1.06 66.93 -36.76
N GLN A 185 2.40 66.98 -36.99
CA GLN A 185 3.28 65.82 -36.94
C GLN A 185 3.43 65.27 -35.52
N GLU A 186 3.43 66.13 -34.52
CA GLU A 186 3.45 65.75 -33.10
C GLU A 186 2.13 65.02 -32.70
N ALA A 187 0.97 65.53 -33.18
CA ALA A 187 -0.32 64.86 -32.99
C ALA A 187 -0.37 63.47 -33.73
N ASP A 188 0.27 63.35 -34.91
CA ASP A 188 0.41 62.09 -35.60
C ASP A 188 1.30 61.11 -34.81
N THR A 189 2.36 61.60 -34.17
CA THR A 189 3.22 60.80 -33.31
C THR A 189 2.46 60.31 -32.07
N GLU A 190 1.65 61.16 -31.46
CA GLU A 190 0.80 60.80 -30.30
C GLU A 190 -0.22 59.73 -30.71
N ARG A 191 -0.85 59.84 -31.88
CA ARG A 191 -1.78 58.80 -32.39
C ARG A 191 -1.05 57.47 -32.65
N ALA A 192 0.11 57.49 -33.22
CA ALA A 192 0.93 56.32 -33.43
C ALA A 192 1.35 55.68 -32.10
N GLN A 193 1.72 56.47 -31.10
CA GLN A 193 2.06 55.99 -29.75
C GLN A 193 0.84 55.34 -29.03
N ALA A 194 -0.34 55.94 -29.16
CA ALA A 194 -1.57 55.35 -28.64
C ALA A 194 -1.90 54.00 -29.31
N ALA A 195 -1.67 53.90 -30.63
CA ALA A 195 -1.84 52.63 -31.36
C ALA A 195 -0.83 51.56 -30.92
N LEU A 196 0.44 51.95 -30.67
CA LEU A 196 1.45 51.05 -30.08
C LEU A 196 1.02 50.53 -28.70
N THR A 197 0.58 51.41 -27.82
CA THR A 197 0.09 51.04 -26.48
C THR A 197 -1.09 50.07 -26.59
N SER A 198 -2.03 50.29 -27.48
CA SER A 198 -3.14 49.39 -27.76
C SER A 198 -2.69 48.02 -28.20
N SER A 199 -1.74 47.94 -29.17
CA SER A 199 -1.21 46.66 -29.66
C SER A 199 -0.43 45.89 -28.58
N GLN A 200 0.32 46.59 -27.71
CA GLN A 200 1.00 46.00 -26.57
C GLN A 200 0.00 45.41 -25.55
N THR A 201 -1.10 46.10 -25.28
CA THR A 201 -2.16 45.64 -24.41
C THR A 201 -2.81 44.38 -24.95
N LEU A 202 -3.07 44.30 -26.27
CA LEU A 202 -3.59 43.11 -26.92
C LEU A 202 -2.60 41.93 -26.81
N LEU A 203 -1.32 42.17 -27.04
CA LEU A 203 -0.29 41.13 -26.84
C LEU A 203 -0.28 40.58 -25.42
N GLU A 204 -0.37 41.45 -24.41
CA GLU A 204 -0.46 41.00 -23.00
C GLU A 204 -1.75 40.22 -22.70
N ALA A 205 -2.87 40.56 -23.32
CA ALA A 205 -4.11 39.81 -23.21
C ALA A 205 -3.94 38.38 -23.79
N GLU A 206 -3.32 38.23 -24.96
CA GLU A 206 -3.07 36.92 -25.57
C GLU A 206 -2.10 36.07 -24.72
N LYS A 207 -1.06 36.66 -24.12
CA LYS A 207 -0.15 35.98 -23.22
C LYS A 207 -0.86 35.50 -21.95
N ARG A 208 -1.75 36.31 -21.36
CA ARG A 208 -2.57 35.92 -20.20
C ARG A 208 -3.48 34.75 -20.54
N GLN A 209 -4.09 34.76 -21.72
CA GLN A 209 -4.90 33.64 -22.20
C GLN A 209 -4.07 32.35 -22.30
N ARG A 210 -2.84 32.44 -22.76
CA ARG A 210 -1.91 31.30 -22.85
C ARG A 210 -1.56 30.77 -21.45
N ALA A 211 -1.29 31.66 -20.49
CA ALA A 211 -1.03 31.30 -19.11
C ALA A 211 -2.25 30.60 -18.44
N ALA A 212 -3.47 31.04 -18.78
CA ALA A 212 -4.68 30.37 -18.28
C ALA A 212 -4.81 28.93 -18.80
N LEU A 213 -4.41 28.67 -20.05
CA LEU A 213 -4.36 27.30 -20.60
C LEU A 213 -3.26 26.46 -19.93
N ASP A 214 -2.11 27.07 -19.56
CA ASP A 214 -1.05 26.37 -18.81
C ASP A 214 -1.51 25.93 -17.42
N THR A 215 -2.29 26.75 -16.75
CA THR A 215 -2.86 26.41 -15.45
C THR A 215 -3.78 25.18 -15.53
N ARG A 216 -4.50 25.00 -16.65
CA ARG A 216 -5.36 23.83 -16.88
C ARG A 216 -4.59 22.54 -17.04
N ASP A 217 -3.33 22.58 -17.48
CA ASP A 217 -2.49 21.37 -17.58
C ASP A 217 -2.38 20.63 -16.25
N GLY A 218 -2.26 21.35 -15.14
CA GLY A 218 -2.21 20.76 -13.81
C GLY A 218 -3.49 19.99 -13.48
N LEU A 219 -4.64 20.53 -13.84
CA LEU A 219 -5.93 19.89 -13.62
C LEU A 219 -6.08 18.61 -14.45
N TYR A 220 -5.76 18.68 -15.75
CA TYR A 220 -5.86 17.51 -16.64
C TYR A 220 -4.85 16.41 -16.25
N LYS A 221 -3.63 16.76 -15.85
CA LYS A 221 -2.65 15.79 -15.36
C LYS A 221 -3.11 15.11 -14.07
N ALA A 222 -3.70 15.86 -13.15
CA ALA A 222 -4.28 15.30 -11.92
C ALA A 222 -5.45 14.36 -12.23
N ASP A 223 -6.32 14.71 -13.19
CA ASP A 223 -7.42 13.83 -13.61
C ASP A 223 -6.89 12.54 -14.26
N ILE A 224 -5.91 12.63 -15.15
CA ILE A 224 -5.25 11.45 -15.74
C ILE A 224 -4.69 10.53 -14.63
N GLN A 225 -4.03 11.07 -13.61
CA GLN A 225 -3.52 10.29 -12.49
C GLN A 225 -4.65 9.62 -11.70
N ALA A 226 -5.75 10.32 -11.48
CA ALA A 226 -6.93 9.77 -10.80
C ALA A 226 -7.54 8.60 -11.61
N LYS A 227 -7.65 8.72 -12.94
CA LYS A 227 -8.13 7.63 -13.82
C LYS A 227 -7.17 6.45 -13.87
N GLN A 228 -5.85 6.71 -13.85
CA GLN A 228 -4.84 5.65 -13.74
C GLN A 228 -4.98 4.87 -12.44
N ALA A 229 -5.20 5.56 -11.31
CA ALA A 229 -5.45 4.90 -10.03
C ALA A 229 -6.73 4.06 -10.05
N ALA A 230 -7.80 4.53 -10.70
CA ALA A 230 -9.03 3.76 -10.87
C ALA A 230 -8.81 2.46 -11.67
N ILE A 231 -7.98 2.49 -12.71
CA ILE A 231 -7.58 1.27 -13.46
C ILE A 231 -6.85 0.29 -12.55
N VAL A 232 -5.94 0.75 -11.69
CA VAL A 232 -5.24 -0.13 -10.75
C VAL A 232 -6.22 -0.82 -9.82
N VAL A 233 -7.20 -0.09 -9.27
CA VAL A 233 -8.25 -0.65 -8.41
C VAL A 233 -9.08 -1.69 -9.17
N ALA A 234 -9.52 -1.39 -10.40
CA ALA A 234 -10.29 -2.31 -11.22
C ALA A 234 -9.50 -3.60 -11.55
N LYS A 235 -8.19 -3.47 -11.88
CA LYS A 235 -7.30 -4.63 -12.12
C LYS A 235 -7.11 -5.49 -10.88
N VAL A 236 -6.94 -4.88 -9.71
CA VAL A 236 -6.82 -5.60 -8.44
C VAL A 236 -8.11 -6.36 -8.14
N ASN A 237 -9.28 -5.74 -8.30
CA ASN A 237 -10.56 -6.40 -8.10
C ASN A 237 -10.78 -7.55 -9.09
N LEU A 238 -10.41 -7.38 -10.35
CA LEU A 238 -10.41 -8.45 -11.35
C LEU A 238 -9.46 -9.58 -10.95
N GLY A 239 -8.27 -9.26 -10.41
CA GLY A 239 -7.34 -10.27 -9.89
C GLY A 239 -7.94 -11.09 -8.74
N TYR A 240 -8.77 -10.47 -7.89
CA TYR A 240 -9.43 -11.18 -6.79
C TYR A 240 -10.55 -12.13 -7.22
N THR A 241 -10.99 -12.10 -8.48
CA THR A 241 -11.92 -13.12 -9.02
C THR A 241 -11.25 -14.49 -9.17
N ARG A 242 -9.91 -14.55 -9.12
CA ARG A 242 -9.14 -15.78 -9.06
C ARG A 242 -8.57 -15.98 -7.66
N ILE A 243 -9.01 -17.02 -7.00
CA ILE A 243 -8.51 -17.41 -5.68
C ILE A 243 -7.41 -18.44 -5.92
N VAL A 244 -6.18 -18.10 -5.54
CA VAL A 244 -4.98 -18.93 -5.75
C VAL A 244 -4.38 -19.39 -4.43
N ALA A 245 -3.70 -20.54 -4.46
CA ALA A 245 -2.99 -21.07 -3.29
C ALA A 245 -1.78 -20.19 -2.95
N PRO A 246 -1.65 -19.68 -1.72
CA PRO A 246 -0.50 -18.86 -1.31
C PRO A 246 0.78 -19.68 -1.12
N THR A 247 0.65 -20.94 -0.76
CA THR A 247 1.75 -21.88 -0.50
C THR A 247 1.43 -23.27 -1.06
N ALA A 248 2.43 -24.13 -1.12
CA ALA A 248 2.18 -25.55 -1.39
C ALA A 248 1.46 -26.18 -0.19
N GLY A 249 0.51 -27.06 -0.49
CA GLY A 249 -0.28 -27.75 0.55
C GLY A 249 -1.30 -28.69 -0.04
N ALA A 250 -2.33 -29.01 0.73
CA ALA A 250 -3.47 -29.79 0.28
C ALA A 250 -4.77 -29.00 0.55
N VAL A 251 -5.71 -29.10 -0.35
CA VAL A 251 -7.09 -28.63 -0.15
C VAL A 251 -7.70 -29.48 0.98
N GLY A 252 -8.28 -28.82 1.95
CA GLY A 252 -9.06 -29.48 3.00
C GLY A 252 -10.51 -29.68 2.53
N GLU A 253 -11.42 -28.97 3.16
CA GLU A 253 -12.85 -29.00 2.83
C GLU A 253 -13.22 -27.77 1.98
N ARG A 254 -14.04 -28.02 0.96
CA ARG A 254 -14.64 -26.94 0.14
C ARG A 254 -15.96 -26.52 0.75
N HIS A 255 -16.14 -25.22 0.99
CA HIS A 255 -17.35 -24.67 1.58
C HIS A 255 -18.34 -24.09 0.55
N VAL A 256 -17.98 -24.10 -0.73
CA VAL A 256 -18.79 -23.55 -1.82
C VAL A 256 -18.84 -24.51 -3.02
N GLN A 257 -19.83 -24.30 -3.87
CA GLN A 257 -20.06 -25.09 -5.07
C GLN A 257 -20.13 -24.19 -6.31
N GLU A 258 -19.90 -24.79 -7.50
CA GLU A 258 -20.09 -24.09 -8.76
C GLU A 258 -21.53 -23.59 -8.91
N GLY A 259 -21.69 -22.37 -9.41
CA GLY A 259 -22.98 -21.69 -9.51
C GLY A 259 -23.43 -20.99 -8.22
N GLN A 260 -22.74 -21.14 -7.10
CA GLN A 260 -23.07 -20.48 -5.83
C GLN A 260 -22.62 -19.03 -5.83
N LEU A 261 -23.48 -18.13 -5.34
CA LEU A 261 -23.14 -16.74 -5.09
C LEU A 261 -22.35 -16.64 -3.77
N VAL A 262 -21.19 -15.98 -3.80
CA VAL A 262 -20.34 -15.72 -2.63
C VAL A 262 -20.21 -14.23 -2.39
N ALA A 263 -20.11 -13.84 -1.12
CA ALA A 263 -19.88 -12.48 -0.69
C ALA A 263 -18.43 -12.27 -0.28
N ALA A 264 -17.95 -11.04 -0.34
CA ALA A 264 -16.61 -10.70 0.15
C ALA A 264 -16.44 -11.09 1.63
N GLY A 265 -15.32 -11.75 1.97
CA GLY A 265 -15.04 -12.30 3.30
C GLY A 265 -15.59 -13.71 3.53
N MET A 266 -16.41 -14.26 2.63
CA MET A 266 -16.92 -15.63 2.76
C MET A 266 -15.78 -16.63 2.55
N GLN A 267 -15.68 -17.61 3.43
CA GLN A 267 -14.74 -18.73 3.34
C GLN A 267 -15.15 -19.65 2.19
N VAL A 268 -14.19 -20.00 1.35
CA VAL A 268 -14.44 -20.84 0.14
C VAL A 268 -13.76 -22.20 0.24
N ILE A 269 -12.56 -22.25 0.77
CA ILE A 269 -11.74 -23.46 0.88
C ILE A 269 -10.89 -23.38 2.14
N ASP A 270 -10.68 -24.52 2.80
CA ASP A 270 -9.62 -24.67 3.76
C ASP A 270 -8.36 -25.21 3.10
N MET A 271 -7.23 -24.61 3.38
CA MET A 271 -5.93 -25.07 2.91
C MET A 271 -5.08 -25.55 4.07
N VAL A 272 -4.58 -26.77 3.97
CA VAL A 272 -3.67 -27.37 4.95
C VAL A 272 -2.25 -27.22 4.41
N ASN A 273 -1.38 -26.52 5.15
CA ASN A 273 0.01 -26.37 4.79
C ASN A 273 0.74 -27.72 4.90
N GLY A 274 1.73 -27.93 4.04
CA GLY A 274 2.44 -29.22 3.98
C GLY A 274 3.32 -29.53 5.18
N ASP A 275 3.65 -28.53 6.00
CA ASP A 275 4.50 -28.69 7.18
C ASP A 275 3.66 -29.15 8.38
N VAL A 276 3.89 -30.37 8.83
CA VAL A 276 3.24 -30.95 9.99
C VAL A 276 4.17 -30.92 11.19
N TRP A 277 3.57 -30.76 12.37
CA TRP A 277 4.25 -30.80 13.65
C TRP A 277 3.41 -31.60 14.66
N ILE A 278 4.01 -31.99 15.76
CA ILE A 278 3.34 -32.77 16.79
C ILE A 278 3.02 -31.86 17.98
N GLN A 279 1.76 -31.85 18.36
CA GLN A 279 1.34 -31.28 19.64
C GLN A 279 1.21 -32.42 20.66
N ALA A 280 2.10 -32.41 21.65
CA ALA A 280 2.11 -33.40 22.71
C ALA A 280 1.75 -32.72 24.02
N ASN A 281 0.71 -33.22 24.72
CA ASN A 281 0.21 -32.65 25.98
C ASN A 281 0.83 -33.41 27.13
N PHE A 282 1.82 -32.82 27.82
CA PHE A 282 2.46 -33.42 28.99
C PHE A 282 1.82 -32.94 30.28
N LYS A 283 1.80 -33.77 31.30
CA LYS A 283 1.39 -33.35 32.64
C LYS A 283 2.41 -32.34 33.19
N GLU A 284 1.94 -31.37 33.98
CA GLU A 284 2.78 -30.34 34.63
C GLU A 284 3.99 -30.97 35.34
N THR A 285 3.79 -32.12 36.00
CA THR A 285 4.84 -32.85 36.71
C THR A 285 5.94 -33.43 35.82
N GLN A 286 5.67 -33.64 34.54
CA GLN A 286 6.61 -34.19 33.56
C GLN A 286 7.53 -33.12 32.93
N LEU A 287 7.19 -31.84 33.08
CA LEU A 287 7.95 -30.73 32.46
C LEU A 287 9.18 -30.29 33.26
N THR A 288 9.38 -30.83 34.48
CA THR A 288 10.42 -30.37 35.41
C THR A 288 11.82 -30.31 34.77
N ASN A 289 12.15 -31.30 33.95
CA ASN A 289 13.47 -31.40 33.29
C ASN A 289 13.41 -31.22 31.77
N MET A 290 12.22 -30.98 31.19
CA MET A 290 12.01 -30.80 29.75
C MET A 290 12.39 -29.39 29.32
N ARG A 291 13.14 -29.27 28.23
CA ARG A 291 13.60 -28.01 27.68
C ARG A 291 13.46 -27.98 26.15
N THR A 292 13.40 -26.77 25.62
CA THR A 292 13.53 -26.55 24.17
C THR A 292 14.89 -27.10 23.69
N GLY A 293 14.85 -27.89 22.62
CA GLY A 293 16.00 -28.58 22.04
C GLY A 293 16.12 -30.05 22.44
N ASP A 294 15.32 -30.54 23.42
CA ASP A 294 15.32 -31.95 23.80
C ASP A 294 14.86 -32.84 22.65
N GLU A 295 15.49 -34.00 22.51
CA GLU A 295 15.14 -34.99 21.49
C GLU A 295 13.85 -35.70 21.85
N ALA A 296 13.06 -36.02 20.82
CA ALA A 296 11.77 -36.68 20.98
C ALA A 296 11.63 -37.81 19.98
N ASP A 297 11.19 -38.96 20.46
CA ASP A 297 10.76 -40.11 19.68
C ASP A 297 9.24 -40.07 19.53
N VAL A 298 8.75 -40.11 18.32
CA VAL A 298 7.33 -40.07 17.96
C VAL A 298 6.96 -41.36 17.26
N ARG A 299 5.95 -42.03 17.77
CA ARG A 299 5.33 -43.22 17.16
C ARG A 299 3.94 -42.87 16.74
N VAL A 300 3.63 -43.08 15.48
CA VAL A 300 2.30 -42.79 14.90
C VAL A 300 1.47 -44.06 14.92
N ASP A 301 0.29 -44.03 15.53
CA ASP A 301 -0.56 -45.19 15.69
C ASP A 301 -0.94 -45.84 14.37
N THR A 302 -1.14 -45.05 13.35
CA THR A 302 -1.46 -45.52 11.98
C THR A 302 -0.33 -46.28 11.31
N PHE A 303 0.94 -46.11 11.75
CA PHE A 303 2.13 -46.72 11.16
C PHE A 303 2.96 -47.47 12.22
N PRO A 304 2.45 -48.64 12.69
CA PRO A 304 3.12 -49.40 13.74
C PRO A 304 4.56 -49.82 13.28
N GLY A 305 5.51 -49.73 14.18
CA GLY A 305 6.90 -50.09 13.94
C GLY A 305 7.82 -49.03 13.35
N VAL A 306 7.26 -47.84 13.01
CA VAL A 306 8.05 -46.69 12.58
C VAL A 306 8.22 -45.71 13.74
N VAL A 307 9.48 -45.40 14.07
CA VAL A 307 9.80 -44.35 15.05
C VAL A 307 10.33 -43.14 14.27
N LEU A 308 9.72 -41.98 14.51
CA LEU A 308 10.15 -40.71 13.95
C LEU A 308 10.93 -39.95 15.03
N HIS A 309 12.00 -39.30 14.62
CA HIS A 309 12.80 -38.44 15.49
C HIS A 309 12.43 -36.98 15.25
N GLY A 310 12.49 -36.19 16.30
CA GLY A 310 12.20 -34.77 16.27
C GLY A 310 12.74 -34.05 17.49
N LYS A 311 12.49 -32.77 17.59
CA LYS A 311 12.95 -31.93 18.69
C LYS A 311 11.83 -31.08 19.26
N VAL A 312 11.89 -30.89 20.58
CA VAL A 312 11.05 -29.92 21.27
C VAL A 312 11.47 -28.53 20.84
N ILE A 313 10.56 -27.80 20.18
CA ILE A 313 10.83 -26.42 19.73
C ILE A 313 10.24 -25.42 20.73
N GLU A 314 9.06 -25.71 21.28
CA GLU A 314 8.34 -24.78 22.12
C GLU A 314 7.52 -25.51 23.17
N ILE A 315 7.48 -24.96 24.38
CA ILE A 315 6.60 -25.36 25.46
C ILE A 315 5.61 -24.25 25.68
N ALA A 316 4.31 -24.56 25.61
CA ALA A 316 3.28 -23.53 25.73
C ALA A 316 3.38 -22.77 27.06
N PRO A 317 3.17 -21.45 27.08
CA PRO A 317 3.29 -20.62 28.28
C PRO A 317 2.15 -20.82 29.30
N ALA A 318 1.07 -21.54 28.92
CA ALA A 318 -0.04 -21.84 29.76
C ALA A 318 -0.64 -23.23 29.45
N SER A 319 -1.44 -23.76 30.38
CA SER A 319 -2.13 -25.04 30.20
C SER A 319 -3.22 -24.94 29.11
N GLY A 320 -3.52 -26.06 28.48
CA GLY A 320 -4.57 -26.12 27.45
C GLY A 320 -5.95 -25.64 27.93
N SER A 321 -6.23 -25.79 29.24
CA SER A 321 -7.48 -25.30 29.84
C SER A 321 -7.60 -23.77 29.87
N GLN A 322 -6.48 -23.04 29.92
CA GLN A 322 -6.48 -21.57 29.90
C GLN A 322 -6.73 -20.99 28.47
N PHE A 323 -6.41 -21.78 27.44
CA PHE A 323 -6.67 -21.42 26.05
C PHE A 323 -8.01 -21.93 25.51
N ALA A 324 -8.77 -22.66 26.35
CA ALA A 324 -10.09 -23.17 25.96
C ALA A 324 -11.10 -22.00 25.86
N LEU A 325 -12.00 -22.08 24.88
CA LEU A 325 -13.06 -21.07 24.65
C LEU A 325 -13.99 -20.96 25.90
N LEU A 326 -14.16 -22.03 26.65
CA LEU A 326 -14.88 -22.10 27.92
C LEU A 326 -13.92 -22.71 28.96
N PRO A 327 -13.16 -21.90 29.71
CA PRO A 327 -12.34 -22.41 30.79
C PRO A 327 -13.20 -23.11 31.85
N PRO A 328 -12.77 -24.25 32.42
CA PRO A 328 -13.51 -24.90 33.47
C PRO A 328 -13.55 -24.01 34.72
N ASP A 329 -14.73 -23.50 35.05
CA ASP A 329 -14.96 -22.72 36.28
C ASP A 329 -15.57 -23.61 37.36
N ASN A 330 -14.93 -23.65 38.51
CA ASN A 330 -15.43 -24.39 39.70
C ASN A 330 -16.38 -23.48 40.50
N ALA A 331 -17.60 -23.27 39.99
CA ALA A 331 -18.63 -22.43 40.63
C ALA A 331 -19.11 -22.93 42.01
N THR A 332 -18.71 -24.15 42.44
CA THR A 332 -19.21 -24.79 43.68
C THR A 332 -18.30 -24.63 44.89
N GLY A 333 -17.20 -23.87 44.82
CA GLY A 333 -16.34 -23.55 45.95
C GLY A 333 -15.42 -24.68 46.47
N ASN A 334 -15.48 -25.89 45.92
CA ASN A 334 -14.57 -26.97 46.24
C ASN A 334 -13.43 -27.03 45.23
N PHE A 335 -12.24 -26.60 45.65
CA PHE A 335 -11.04 -26.69 44.82
C PHE A 335 -10.46 -28.11 44.88
N THR A 336 -10.62 -28.87 43.82
CA THR A 336 -9.89 -30.13 43.57
C THR A 336 -8.67 -29.83 42.72
N LYS A 337 -7.47 -30.13 43.22
CA LYS A 337 -6.23 -30.02 42.46
C LYS A 337 -6.23 -31.08 41.37
N VAL A 338 -6.48 -30.65 40.11
CA VAL A 338 -6.37 -31.49 38.90
C VAL A 338 -5.04 -31.19 38.23
N VAL A 339 -4.26 -32.21 37.90
CA VAL A 339 -2.99 -32.06 37.16
C VAL A 339 -3.29 -31.48 35.79
N GLN A 340 -2.73 -30.31 35.52
CA GLN A 340 -2.90 -29.64 34.25
C GLN A 340 -2.00 -30.26 33.16
N ARG A 341 -2.46 -30.22 31.91
CA ARG A 341 -1.65 -30.60 30.76
C ARG A 341 -1.18 -29.37 30.01
N ILE A 342 0.11 -29.35 29.65
CA ILE A 342 0.75 -28.24 28.93
C ILE A 342 1.15 -28.75 27.58
N PRO A 343 0.71 -28.08 26.49
CA PRO A 343 1.08 -28.43 25.13
C PRO A 343 2.58 -28.17 24.87
N VAL A 344 3.22 -29.13 24.25
CA VAL A 344 4.60 -29.04 23.77
C VAL A 344 4.62 -29.25 22.27
N LYS A 345 5.25 -28.32 21.54
CA LYS A 345 5.41 -28.37 20.09
C LYS A 345 6.71 -29.10 19.75
N ILE A 346 6.59 -30.17 18.95
CA ILE A 346 7.70 -30.99 18.51
C ILE A 346 7.70 -30.96 16.98
N VAL A 347 8.85 -30.60 16.41
CA VAL A 347 9.06 -30.61 14.96
C VAL A 347 9.89 -31.86 14.63
N LEU A 348 9.41 -32.57 13.61
CA LEU A 348 10.08 -33.78 13.13
C LEU A 348 11.32 -33.44 12.30
N ASP A 349 12.32 -34.30 12.36
CA ASP A 349 13.52 -34.13 11.56
C ASP A 349 13.20 -34.23 10.06
N PRO A 350 13.84 -33.41 9.22
CA PRO A 350 13.60 -33.44 7.77
C PRO A 350 14.01 -34.78 7.16
N GLY A 351 13.25 -35.25 6.16
CA GLY A 351 13.57 -36.52 5.45
C GLY A 351 13.14 -37.78 6.19
N HIS A 352 12.25 -37.67 7.18
CA HIS A 352 11.70 -38.85 7.86
C HIS A 352 10.84 -39.74 6.90
N PRO A 353 10.73 -41.08 7.16
CA PRO A 353 10.13 -42.01 6.21
C PRO A 353 8.61 -41.82 5.95
N LEU A 354 7.93 -41.02 6.77
CA LEU A 354 6.52 -40.71 6.64
C LEU A 354 6.25 -39.30 6.10
N GLN A 355 7.25 -38.64 5.49
CA GLN A 355 7.07 -37.30 4.92
C GLN A 355 5.99 -37.32 3.84
N GLY A 356 5.02 -36.40 3.93
CA GLY A 356 3.85 -36.31 3.03
C GLY A 356 2.77 -37.36 3.30
N ARG A 357 2.98 -38.29 4.24
CA ARG A 357 1.99 -39.32 4.62
C ARG A 357 1.30 -39.02 5.95
N LEU A 358 1.89 -38.16 6.77
CA LEU A 358 1.29 -37.70 8.02
C LEU A 358 0.15 -36.74 7.70
N ARG A 359 -0.96 -36.91 8.42
CA ARG A 359 -2.14 -36.05 8.29
C ARG A 359 -2.45 -35.42 9.63
N PRO A 360 -2.84 -34.13 9.67
CA PRO A 360 -3.34 -33.52 10.89
C PRO A 360 -4.48 -34.35 11.49
N GLY A 361 -4.47 -34.49 12.81
CA GLY A 361 -5.44 -35.30 13.55
C GLY A 361 -5.01 -36.75 13.81
N PHE A 362 -3.90 -37.24 13.23
CA PHE A 362 -3.39 -38.56 13.59
C PHE A 362 -2.93 -38.58 15.06
N SER A 363 -3.33 -39.63 15.78
CA SER A 363 -2.85 -39.87 17.16
C SER A 363 -1.43 -40.41 17.14
N VAL A 364 -0.65 -39.93 18.07
CA VAL A 364 0.75 -40.31 18.23
C VAL A 364 1.11 -40.51 19.69
N VAL A 365 2.10 -41.34 19.91
CA VAL A 365 2.71 -41.55 21.22
C VAL A 365 4.09 -40.90 21.19
N VAL A 366 4.36 -40.01 22.14
CA VAL A 366 5.58 -39.23 22.20
C VAL A 366 6.39 -39.56 23.43
N THR A 367 7.70 -39.74 23.26
CA THR A 367 8.67 -39.90 24.35
C THR A 367 9.74 -38.80 24.16
N VAL A 368 9.83 -37.89 25.11
CA VAL A 368 10.86 -36.83 25.11
C VAL A 368 12.00 -37.25 26.03
N HIS A 369 13.21 -37.22 25.55
CA HIS A 369 14.44 -37.50 26.31
C HIS A 369 14.95 -36.18 26.91
N ALA A 370 14.51 -35.89 28.15
CA ALA A 370 14.93 -34.69 28.86
C ALA A 370 16.45 -34.71 29.11
N SER A 371 17.16 -33.72 28.65
CA SER A 371 18.60 -33.56 28.89
C SER A 371 18.78 -33.22 30.40
N GLY A 372 19.19 -34.23 31.20
CA GLY A 372 19.43 -34.03 32.61
C GLY A 372 20.49 -32.95 32.88
N LYS A 373 20.28 -32.24 33.96
CA LYS A 373 21.01 -31.25 34.80
C LYS A 373 22.34 -30.61 34.36
N ASN A 374 22.89 -30.80 33.12
CA ASN A 374 24.26 -30.34 32.74
C ASN A 374 24.32 -29.29 31.59
N ALA A 375 23.25 -28.66 31.18
CA ALA A 375 23.34 -27.53 30.26
C ALA A 375 23.25 -26.23 31.09
N LYS A 376 24.37 -25.48 31.19
CA LYS A 376 24.38 -24.09 31.66
C LYS A 376 23.42 -23.26 30.81
N PRO A 377 22.65 -22.35 31.41
CA PRO A 377 21.83 -21.42 30.65
C PRO A 377 22.76 -20.54 29.79
N GLU A 378 22.58 -20.57 28.48
CA GLU A 378 23.11 -19.50 27.60
C GLU A 378 22.43 -18.19 27.99
N GLU A 379 23.22 -17.27 28.52
CA GLU A 379 22.82 -15.88 28.75
C GLU A 379 22.37 -15.25 27.42
N SER A 380 21.08 -15.07 27.25
CA SER A 380 20.50 -14.23 26.22
C SER A 380 21.02 -12.80 26.44
N GLN A 381 22.01 -12.39 25.64
CA GLN A 381 22.35 -10.97 25.48
C GLN A 381 21.25 -10.27 24.70
N ARG A 382 20.82 -9.16 25.28
CA ARG A 382 19.80 -8.18 24.80
C ARG A 382 20.11 -7.60 23.42
#